data_29e6ca2c976f4979fcf1913015324a1c
#
_entry.id   29e6ca2c976f4979fcf1913015324a1c
#
_cell.length_a   1.000
_cell.length_b   1.000
_cell.length_c   1.000
_cell.angle_alpha   90.00
_cell.angle_beta   90.00
_cell.angle_gamma   90.00
#
_symmetry.space_group_name_H-M   'P 1'
#
loop_
_entity.id
_entity.type
_entity.pdbx_description
1 polymer ?
#
loop_
_entity_poly.entity_id
_entity_poly.type
_entity_poly.pdbx_seq_one_letter_code
_entity_poly.pdbx_strand_id
1 'polypeptide(L)'
;MKKLSLILSSILISFFTTQLFAEEKFINGQASVIDGDTIKIQGISIRLSGIDAPEMKQLCFKNDVAFNCGLSAKMHLEKLIKKDKGKANCKFENLDKYGRILGNCVGLNVAMVADGWAVAYTRYSDEYLHWQKIAKKQKLGLWSTKFDYPEEWRRKYK
;
A
#
# COMPACT_ATOMS: atom_id res chain seq x y z
N MET A 1 53.08 6.54 61.33
CA MET A 1 51.65 6.25 61.06
C MET A 1 51.27 6.94 59.75
N LYS A 2 51.31 6.20 58.61
CA LYS A 2 51.02 6.72 57.28
C LYS A 2 49.58 6.42 56.94
N LYS A 3 48.74 7.45 56.74
CA LYS A 3 47.36 7.34 56.29
C LYS A 3 47.37 7.07 54.77
N LEU A 4 46.90 5.91 54.37
CA LEU A 4 46.67 5.53 53.00
C LEU A 4 45.30 6.07 52.52
N SER A 5 45.32 7.07 51.62
CA SER A 5 44.10 7.63 51.07
C SER A 5 43.72 6.81 49.82
N LEU A 6 42.62 6.08 49.89
CA LEU A 6 42.00 5.37 48.78
C LEU A 6 41.18 6.37 47.95
N ILE A 7 41.69 6.71 46.76
CA ILE A 7 40.92 7.46 45.76
C ILE A 7 40.09 6.46 44.96
N LEU A 8 38.78 6.41 45.22
CA LEU A 8 37.84 5.66 44.42
C LEU A 8 37.59 6.46 43.12
N SER A 9 38.19 6.01 42.04
CA SER A 9 37.91 6.55 40.70
C SER A 9 36.62 5.94 40.16
N SER A 10 35.53 6.69 40.20
CA SER A 10 34.23 6.33 39.61
C SER A 10 34.33 6.44 38.09
N ILE A 11 34.53 5.34 37.40
CA ILE A 11 34.40 5.29 35.93
C ILE A 11 32.91 5.31 35.59
N LEU A 12 32.45 6.48 35.17
CA LEU A 12 31.08 6.66 34.61
C LEU A 12 31.09 6.08 33.17
N ILE A 13 30.71 4.82 33.02
CA ILE A 13 30.49 4.21 31.72
C ILE A 13 29.20 4.77 31.17
N SER A 14 29.31 5.79 30.32
CA SER A 14 28.20 6.34 29.54
C SER A 14 27.78 5.32 28.47
N PHE A 15 26.73 4.54 28.71
CA PHE A 15 26.12 3.71 27.68
C PHE A 15 25.46 4.62 26.64
N PHE A 16 26.19 4.93 25.58
CA PHE A 16 25.62 5.50 24.37
C PHE A 16 24.80 4.40 23.68
N THR A 17 23.51 4.34 23.97
CA THR A 17 22.57 3.52 23.20
C THR A 17 22.42 4.16 21.82
N THR A 18 23.18 3.67 20.85
CA THR A 18 22.92 3.96 19.43
C THR A 18 21.58 3.35 19.08
N GLN A 19 20.53 4.16 19.07
CA GLN A 19 19.25 3.78 18.46
C GLN A 19 19.53 3.58 16.96
N LEU A 20 19.50 2.32 16.53
CA LEU A 20 19.53 1.94 15.13
C LEU A 20 18.19 2.37 14.53
N PHE A 21 18.11 3.58 13.96
CA PHE A 21 16.96 3.95 13.13
C PHE A 21 17.06 3.12 11.85
N ALA A 22 16.09 2.24 11.62
CA ALA A 22 15.96 1.57 10.34
C ALA A 22 15.79 2.65 9.25
N GLU A 23 16.68 2.67 8.28
CA GLU A 23 16.64 3.62 7.17
C GLU A 23 15.38 3.34 6.35
N GLU A 24 14.47 4.30 6.30
CA GLU A 24 13.26 4.20 5.49
C GLU A 24 13.64 4.26 4.00
N LYS A 25 13.25 3.23 3.24
CA LYS A 25 13.53 3.15 1.81
C LYS A 25 12.38 3.75 1.01
N PHE A 26 12.74 4.63 0.06
CA PHE A 26 11.78 5.26 -0.83
C PHE A 26 12.15 5.02 -2.29
N ILE A 27 11.13 4.88 -3.12
CA ILE A 27 11.24 4.94 -4.57
C ILE A 27 10.27 6.01 -5.10
N ASN A 28 10.76 6.93 -5.92
CA ASN A 28 9.97 8.02 -6.47
C ASN A 28 10.31 8.26 -7.94
N GLY A 29 9.38 8.81 -8.70
CA GLY A 29 9.58 9.15 -10.11
C GLY A 29 8.32 9.04 -10.93
N GLN A 30 8.49 9.12 -12.26
CA GLN A 30 7.41 8.90 -13.22
C GLN A 30 6.88 7.48 -13.04
N ALA A 31 5.56 7.37 -12.91
CA ALA A 31 4.88 6.11 -12.67
C ALA A 31 3.98 5.74 -13.85
N SER A 32 3.98 4.47 -14.22
CA SER A 32 3.01 3.87 -15.14
C SER A 32 2.18 2.82 -14.40
N VAL A 33 0.90 2.72 -14.74
CA VAL A 33 -0.04 1.81 -14.06
C VAL A 33 -0.12 0.49 -14.84
N ILE A 34 0.05 -0.63 -14.14
CA ILE A 34 -0.12 -1.98 -14.69
C ILE A 34 -1.58 -2.42 -14.54
N ASP A 35 -2.09 -2.35 -13.31
CA ASP A 35 -3.47 -2.69 -12.94
C ASP A 35 -3.93 -1.82 -11.75
N GLY A 36 -5.05 -2.16 -11.11
CA GLY A 36 -5.65 -1.33 -10.06
C GLY A 36 -4.85 -1.22 -8.76
N ASP A 37 -3.80 -2.02 -8.58
CA ASP A 37 -2.97 -2.00 -7.38
C ASP A 37 -1.48 -2.27 -7.64
N THR A 38 -1.06 -2.17 -8.90
CA THR A 38 0.35 -2.33 -9.29
C THR A 38 0.78 -1.20 -10.24
N ILE A 39 1.88 -0.54 -9.89
CA ILE A 39 2.50 0.50 -10.71
C ILE A 39 3.95 0.14 -11.04
N LYS A 40 4.55 0.85 -11.99
CA LYS A 40 5.99 0.83 -12.26
C LYS A 40 6.58 2.21 -12.06
N ILE A 41 7.71 2.30 -11.34
CA ILE A 41 8.55 3.49 -11.25
C ILE A 41 9.96 3.06 -11.70
N GLN A 42 10.55 3.76 -12.66
CA GLN A 42 11.90 3.45 -13.19
C GLN A 42 12.06 1.97 -13.60
N GLY A 43 11.01 1.35 -14.16
CA GLY A 43 11.02 -0.06 -14.55
C GLY A 43 10.77 -1.07 -13.43
N ILE A 44 10.79 -0.65 -12.16
CA ILE A 44 10.57 -1.50 -10.99
C ILE A 44 9.08 -1.61 -10.70
N SER A 45 8.57 -2.85 -10.56
CA SER A 45 7.17 -3.11 -10.21
C SER A 45 6.92 -2.94 -8.72
N ILE A 46 5.89 -2.17 -8.38
CA ILE A 46 5.49 -1.86 -7.00
C ILE A 46 4.03 -2.28 -6.83
N ARG A 47 3.79 -3.23 -5.94
CA ARG A 47 2.46 -3.63 -5.48
C ARG A 47 2.03 -2.71 -4.35
N LEU A 48 0.93 -2.00 -4.50
CA LEU A 48 0.37 -1.17 -3.44
C LEU A 48 -0.03 -2.06 -2.25
N SER A 49 0.67 -1.89 -1.13
CA SER A 49 0.49 -2.73 0.06
C SER A 49 -0.84 -2.48 0.75
N GLY A 50 -1.39 -3.51 1.40
CA GLY A 50 -2.60 -3.40 2.22
C GLY A 50 -3.91 -3.20 1.46
N ILE A 51 -3.89 -3.17 0.13
CA ILE A 51 -5.08 -3.08 -0.72
C ILE A 51 -5.15 -4.21 -1.74
N ASP A 52 -6.35 -4.48 -2.28
CA ASP A 52 -6.58 -5.48 -3.31
C ASP A 52 -7.61 -4.96 -4.31
N ALA A 53 -7.19 -4.71 -5.55
CA ALA A 53 -8.05 -4.20 -6.61
C ALA A 53 -8.59 -5.34 -7.48
N PRO A 54 -9.73 -5.13 -8.17
CA PRO A 54 -10.22 -6.10 -9.14
C PRO A 54 -9.18 -6.45 -10.19
N GLU A 55 -9.14 -7.72 -10.56
CA GLU A 55 -8.25 -8.23 -11.62
C GLU A 55 -8.62 -7.63 -12.98
N MET A 56 -7.64 -7.44 -13.86
CA MET A 56 -7.83 -6.78 -15.17
C MET A 56 -8.96 -7.35 -16.02
N LYS A 57 -9.30 -8.64 -15.86
CA LYS A 57 -10.40 -9.30 -16.56
C LYS A 57 -11.67 -9.45 -15.72
N GLN A 58 -11.68 -8.91 -14.51
CA GLN A 58 -12.80 -9.05 -13.60
C GLN A 58 -13.98 -8.19 -14.06
N LEU A 59 -15.16 -8.83 -14.11
CA LEU A 59 -16.42 -8.15 -14.37
C LEU A 59 -17.17 -7.90 -13.06
N CYS A 60 -17.81 -6.74 -12.99
CA CYS A 60 -18.77 -6.34 -11.98
C CYS A 60 -20.09 -6.00 -12.64
N PHE A 61 -21.18 -5.94 -11.86
CA PHE A 61 -22.53 -5.72 -12.38
C PHE A 61 -23.16 -4.50 -11.72
N LYS A 62 -23.59 -3.53 -12.50
CA LYS A 62 -24.36 -2.38 -12.04
C LYS A 62 -25.73 -2.39 -12.73
N ASN A 63 -26.81 -2.51 -11.94
CA ASN A 63 -28.17 -2.68 -12.48
C ASN A 63 -28.23 -3.83 -13.50
N ASP A 64 -27.59 -4.96 -13.17
CA ASP A 64 -27.46 -6.17 -13.98
C ASP A 64 -26.72 -6.01 -15.33
N VAL A 65 -26.13 -4.83 -15.58
CA VAL A 65 -25.24 -4.60 -16.71
C VAL A 65 -23.80 -4.86 -16.31
N ALA A 66 -23.14 -5.79 -17.02
CA ALA A 66 -21.74 -6.13 -16.81
C ALA A 66 -20.81 -5.02 -17.32
N PHE A 67 -19.75 -4.73 -16.56
CA PHE A 67 -18.67 -3.86 -16.99
C PHE A 67 -17.33 -4.37 -16.44
N ASN A 68 -16.23 -3.99 -17.07
CA ASN A 68 -14.89 -4.39 -16.62
C ASN A 68 -14.44 -3.49 -15.46
N CYS A 69 -14.61 -3.98 -14.23
CA CYS A 69 -14.23 -3.22 -13.04
C CYS A 69 -12.72 -3.23 -12.76
N GLY A 70 -11.98 -4.21 -13.25
CA GLY A 70 -10.51 -4.20 -13.18
C GLY A 70 -9.91 -3.08 -14.02
N LEU A 71 -10.41 -2.91 -15.26
CA LEU A 71 -10.03 -1.78 -16.10
C LEU A 71 -10.43 -0.43 -15.47
N SER A 72 -11.61 -0.36 -14.86
CA SER A 72 -12.07 0.85 -14.17
C SER A 72 -11.18 1.22 -12.99
N ALA A 73 -10.76 0.24 -12.18
CA ALA A 73 -9.82 0.43 -11.08
C ALA A 73 -8.45 0.93 -11.58
N LYS A 74 -7.91 0.34 -12.67
CA LYS A 74 -6.70 0.80 -13.33
C LYS A 74 -6.82 2.25 -13.76
N MET A 75 -7.88 2.60 -14.50
CA MET A 75 -8.12 3.97 -14.99
C MET A 75 -8.24 4.97 -13.84
N HIS A 76 -8.82 4.56 -12.70
CA HIS A 76 -8.89 5.40 -11.52
C HIS A 76 -7.51 5.66 -10.93
N LEU A 77 -6.65 4.66 -10.81
CA LEU A 77 -5.28 4.81 -10.35
C LEU A 77 -4.45 5.69 -11.30
N GLU A 78 -4.62 5.54 -12.62
CA GLU A 78 -4.01 6.43 -13.62
C GLU A 78 -4.43 7.89 -13.42
N LYS A 79 -5.74 8.13 -13.14
CA LYS A 79 -6.26 9.47 -12.84
C LYS A 79 -5.64 10.05 -11.56
N LEU A 80 -5.46 9.25 -10.51
CA LEU A 80 -4.81 9.69 -9.27
C LEU A 80 -3.35 10.11 -9.53
N ILE A 81 -2.58 9.27 -10.21
CA ILE A 81 -1.18 9.55 -10.56
C ILE A 81 -1.07 10.79 -11.45
N LYS A 82 -1.98 10.95 -12.42
CA LYS A 82 -2.00 12.13 -13.29
C LYS A 82 -2.18 13.45 -12.53
N LYS A 83 -2.94 13.45 -11.44
CA LYS A 83 -3.09 14.63 -10.57
C LYS A 83 -1.76 15.08 -9.97
N ASP A 84 -0.83 14.17 -9.74
CA ASP A 84 0.52 14.44 -9.27
C ASP A 84 1.55 14.44 -10.42
N LYS A 85 1.19 15.05 -11.55
CA LYS A 85 2.05 15.23 -12.73
C LYS A 85 2.68 13.93 -13.25
N GLY A 86 1.99 12.81 -13.07
CA GLY A 86 2.45 11.49 -13.51
C GLY A 86 3.48 10.84 -12.58
N LYS A 87 3.69 11.37 -11.37
CA LYS A 87 4.68 10.88 -10.41
C LYS A 87 4.02 10.10 -9.27
N ALA A 88 4.79 9.21 -8.67
CA ALA A 88 4.45 8.57 -7.41
C ALA A 88 5.68 8.54 -6.50
N ASN A 89 5.44 8.54 -5.18
CA ASN A 89 6.45 8.40 -4.14
C ASN A 89 5.99 7.29 -3.19
N CYS A 90 6.76 6.22 -3.11
CA CYS A 90 6.41 5.03 -2.34
C CYS A 90 7.49 4.70 -1.32
N LYS A 91 7.09 4.61 -0.06
CA LYS A 91 7.89 3.99 1.00
C LYS A 91 7.76 2.47 0.89
N PHE A 92 8.83 1.73 1.10
CA PHE A 92 8.80 0.27 1.08
C PHE A 92 9.77 -0.35 2.09
N GLU A 93 9.46 -1.58 2.50
CA GLU A 93 10.29 -2.35 3.43
C GLU A 93 10.61 -3.75 2.89
N ASN A 94 9.68 -4.34 2.14
CA ASN A 94 9.70 -5.74 1.76
C ASN A 94 9.44 -5.96 0.27
N LEU A 95 9.79 -7.16 -0.17
CA LEU A 95 9.38 -7.70 -1.48
C LEU A 95 8.29 -8.76 -1.26
N ASP A 96 7.41 -8.91 -2.24
CA ASP A 96 6.50 -10.04 -2.27
C ASP A 96 7.20 -11.30 -2.83
N LYS A 97 6.49 -12.44 -2.81
CA LYS A 97 7.02 -13.72 -3.34
C LYS A 97 7.33 -13.73 -4.84
N TYR A 98 6.92 -12.70 -5.55
CA TYR A 98 7.19 -12.51 -6.99
C TYR A 98 8.29 -11.48 -7.26
N GLY A 99 8.96 -10.99 -6.22
CA GLY A 99 10.01 -9.98 -6.34
C GLY A 99 9.52 -8.54 -6.55
N ARG A 100 8.20 -8.27 -6.40
CA ARG A 100 7.68 -6.90 -6.47
C ARG A 100 7.89 -6.20 -5.13
N ILE A 101 8.22 -4.92 -5.18
CA ILE A 101 8.23 -4.07 -4.00
C ILE A 101 6.80 -3.98 -3.43
N LEU A 102 6.64 -4.19 -2.13
CA LEU A 102 5.43 -3.86 -1.40
C LEU A 102 5.53 -2.40 -0.95
N GLY A 103 4.78 -1.52 -1.62
CA GLY A 103 4.90 -0.08 -1.44
C GLY A 103 3.66 0.57 -0.81
N ASN A 104 3.89 1.42 0.19
CA ASN A 104 2.91 2.40 0.63
C ASN A 104 3.20 3.71 -0.12
N CYS A 105 2.40 3.98 -1.15
CA CYS A 105 2.58 5.13 -2.03
C CYS A 105 1.72 6.29 -1.54
N VAL A 106 2.33 7.44 -1.32
CA VAL A 106 1.69 8.62 -0.72
C VAL A 106 0.37 8.95 -1.42
N GLY A 107 -0.71 8.89 -0.66
CA GLY A 107 -2.06 9.20 -1.13
C GLY A 107 -2.72 8.15 -2.03
N LEU A 108 -1.97 7.26 -2.70
CA LEU A 108 -2.54 6.33 -3.67
C LEU A 108 -3.28 5.16 -3.02
N ASN A 109 -2.62 4.45 -2.08
CA ASN A 109 -3.22 3.29 -1.41
C ASN A 109 -4.54 3.67 -0.72
N VAL A 110 -4.53 4.75 0.06
CA VAL A 110 -5.72 5.22 0.76
C VAL A 110 -6.80 5.70 -0.20
N ALA A 111 -6.44 6.43 -1.27
CA ALA A 111 -7.42 6.95 -2.23
C ALA A 111 -8.13 5.82 -2.99
N MET A 112 -7.40 4.78 -3.41
CA MET A 112 -8.00 3.62 -4.09
C MET A 112 -9.07 2.95 -3.24
N VAL A 113 -8.87 2.82 -1.92
CA VAL A 113 -9.86 2.24 -1.01
C VAL A 113 -10.96 3.24 -0.67
N ALA A 114 -10.63 4.50 -0.39
CA ALA A 114 -11.60 5.53 -0.03
C ALA A 114 -12.57 5.86 -1.18
N ASP A 115 -12.08 5.83 -2.42
CA ASP A 115 -12.90 6.02 -3.62
C ASP A 115 -13.62 4.72 -4.07
N GLY A 116 -13.37 3.60 -3.37
CA GLY A 116 -14.04 2.32 -3.57
C GLY A 116 -13.55 1.52 -4.78
N TRP A 117 -12.34 1.78 -5.31
CA TRP A 117 -11.78 1.04 -6.45
C TRP A 117 -10.78 -0.06 -6.05
N ALA A 118 -10.50 -0.19 -4.75
CA ALA A 118 -9.84 -1.33 -4.16
C ALA A 118 -10.51 -1.69 -2.83
N VAL A 119 -10.33 -2.91 -2.37
CA VAL A 119 -10.72 -3.34 -1.03
C VAL A 119 -9.51 -3.30 -0.10
N ALA A 120 -9.73 -3.09 1.21
CA ALA A 120 -8.71 -3.26 2.22
C ALA A 120 -8.32 -4.75 2.30
N TYR A 121 -7.04 -5.06 2.18
CA TYR A 121 -6.54 -6.43 2.24
C TYR A 121 -6.16 -6.81 3.67
N THR A 122 -7.15 -7.15 4.46
CA THR A 122 -7.07 -7.31 5.92
C THR A 122 -6.27 -8.54 6.38
N ARG A 123 -5.81 -9.39 5.45
CA ARG A 123 -4.94 -10.54 5.79
C ARG A 123 -3.62 -10.11 6.45
N TYR A 124 -3.14 -8.90 6.15
CA TYR A 124 -1.84 -8.43 6.61
C TYR A 124 -1.92 -7.12 7.41
N SER A 125 -2.96 -6.31 7.21
CA SER A 125 -3.10 -5.00 7.87
C SER A 125 -4.54 -4.51 7.84
N ASP A 126 -4.99 -3.88 8.93
CA ASP A 126 -6.29 -3.19 9.04
C ASP A 126 -6.20 -1.70 8.68
N GLU A 127 -5.05 -1.23 8.20
CA GLU A 127 -4.73 0.19 7.96
C GLU A 127 -5.82 0.91 7.14
N TYR A 128 -6.34 0.25 6.09
CA TYR A 128 -7.33 0.87 5.18
C TYR A 128 -8.78 0.50 5.49
N LEU A 129 -9.03 -0.30 6.54
CA LEU A 129 -10.39 -0.79 6.86
C LEU A 129 -11.37 0.35 7.19
N HIS A 130 -10.89 1.42 7.83
CA HIS A 130 -11.71 2.60 8.12
C HIS A 130 -12.23 3.24 6.82
N TRP A 131 -11.35 3.45 5.85
CA TRP A 131 -11.70 4.04 4.56
C TRP A 131 -12.65 3.17 3.76
N GLN A 132 -12.45 1.85 3.79
CA GLN A 132 -13.38 0.90 3.19
C GLN A 132 -14.79 0.99 3.79
N LYS A 133 -14.91 1.13 5.12
CA LYS A 133 -16.21 1.29 5.77
C LYS A 133 -16.94 2.54 5.27
N ILE A 134 -16.22 3.65 5.09
CA ILE A 134 -16.76 4.89 4.54
C ILE A 134 -17.21 4.67 3.08
N ALA A 135 -16.35 4.11 2.23
CA ALA A 135 -16.67 3.84 0.83
C ALA A 135 -17.91 2.95 0.67
N LYS A 136 -18.03 1.90 1.51
CA LYS A 136 -19.23 1.03 1.57
C LYS A 136 -20.49 1.81 1.93
N LYS A 137 -20.43 2.62 2.99
CA LYS A 137 -21.56 3.42 3.44
C LYS A 137 -22.05 4.40 2.36
N GLN A 138 -21.11 4.98 1.64
CA GLN A 138 -21.38 5.95 0.56
C GLN A 138 -21.63 5.29 -0.80
N LYS A 139 -21.55 3.95 -0.90
CA LYS A 139 -21.70 3.18 -2.15
C LYS A 139 -20.78 3.68 -3.28
N LEU A 140 -19.51 3.98 -2.94
CA LEU A 140 -18.54 4.46 -3.91
C LEU A 140 -17.93 3.30 -4.73
N GLY A 141 -17.58 3.58 -5.99
CA GLY A 141 -16.89 2.63 -6.87
C GLY A 141 -17.56 1.26 -6.91
N LEU A 142 -16.82 0.21 -6.55
CA LEU A 142 -17.27 -1.18 -6.48
C LEU A 142 -18.48 -1.36 -5.55
N TRP A 143 -18.56 -0.58 -4.47
CA TRP A 143 -19.61 -0.72 -3.46
C TRP A 143 -21.00 -0.28 -3.95
N SER A 144 -21.08 0.33 -5.14
CA SER A 144 -22.34 0.59 -5.85
C SER A 144 -22.75 -0.55 -6.80
N THR A 145 -22.05 -1.67 -6.80
CA THR A 145 -22.17 -2.76 -7.77
C THR A 145 -22.22 -4.13 -7.07
N LYS A 146 -22.60 -5.16 -7.82
CA LYS A 146 -22.39 -6.56 -7.42
C LYS A 146 -21.02 -7.00 -7.94
N PHE A 147 -20.13 -7.46 -7.06
CA PHE A 147 -18.78 -7.93 -7.42
C PHE A 147 -18.30 -9.02 -6.48
N ASP A 148 -17.44 -9.90 -6.98
CA ASP A 148 -16.66 -10.80 -6.15
C ASP A 148 -15.46 -10.03 -5.57
N TYR A 149 -15.09 -10.30 -4.33
CA TYR A 149 -13.83 -9.79 -3.81
C TYR A 149 -12.65 -10.29 -4.69
N PRO A 150 -11.63 -9.46 -4.97
CA PRO A 150 -10.56 -9.83 -5.92
C PRO A 150 -9.87 -11.16 -5.56
N GLU A 151 -9.64 -11.41 -4.27
CA GLU A 151 -9.09 -12.69 -3.80
C GLU A 151 -10.04 -13.88 -4.09
N GLU A 152 -11.34 -13.70 -3.93
CA GLU A 152 -12.35 -14.74 -4.24
C GLU A 152 -12.43 -14.97 -5.74
N TRP A 153 -12.39 -13.91 -6.53
CA TRP A 153 -12.37 -14.00 -7.98
C TRP A 153 -11.14 -14.79 -8.47
N ARG A 154 -9.95 -14.52 -7.93
CA ARG A 154 -8.74 -15.29 -8.26
C ARG A 154 -8.88 -16.78 -7.94
N ARG A 155 -9.51 -17.13 -6.83
CA ARG A 155 -9.75 -18.55 -6.48
C ARG A 155 -10.70 -19.26 -7.43
N LYS A 156 -11.65 -18.52 -8.06
CA LYS A 156 -12.63 -19.09 -9.00
C LYS A 156 -12.08 -19.22 -10.42
N TYR A 157 -11.23 -18.30 -10.85
CA TYR A 157 -10.91 -18.12 -12.27
C TYR A 157 -9.41 -18.15 -12.61
N LYS A 158 -8.56 -18.34 -11.63
CA LYS A 158 -7.11 -18.59 -11.75
C LYS A 158 -6.74 -19.86 -10.98
#